data_79660ca217da98570df1e986e0b957d4
#
_entry.id   79660ca217da98570df1e986e0b957d4
#
_cell.length_a   1.000
_cell.length_b   1.000
_cell.length_c   1.000
_cell.angle_alpha   90.00
_cell.angle_beta   90.00
_cell.angle_gamma   90.00
#
_symmetry.space_group_name_H-M   'P 1'
#
loop_
_entity.id
_entity.type
_entity.pdbx_description
1 polymer ?
#
loop_
_entity_poly.entity_id
_entity_poly.type
_entity_poly.pdbx_seq_one_letter_code
_entity_poly.pdbx_strand_id
1 'polypeptide(L)'
;MSKKKEVLFQDEFEIRYEEYILHNGEKYYGELKDGQYHGQGTITFKDGSKYLGEWKDGEYHGQGTETFPDGEKYVGEFKDGEYHGQGTFTSYNGGKYVGEFKNGEMNGQGTFTFPDEKKNIDESKDRGMIRRRKSPPPIGKMFEGEFKDGSFHGQGTLTRSDGSIYEGEFKDNKCHGQGTLTSSGGSIYKGEFKNGQFHGQGSFNSPIRSYESFTFGGHNYVGEWKEGEHHGQGTLTESDGSKYVGEFKNGEMNGQGTYTYPDGEKKVGEFKDGEIWNGQGTEIVTFGGMEGTDKYEGGFKNGKSHGQGKYTTYNGLIYEGEHKDGLRNGKGTETGPSGEKYVGEFKDGWRNGQGTLTSYHGSKYVGEFKNDKEWNTKYYDKNGNIMGKIVNGVKQ
;
A
#
# COMPACT_ATOMS: atom_id res chain seq x y z
N MET A 1 29.20 58.09 11.65
CA MET A 1 29.93 56.95 12.21
C MET A 1 30.79 57.44 13.37
N SER A 2 30.64 56.94 14.57
CA SER A 2 31.60 57.19 15.65
C SER A 2 32.59 56.02 15.70
N LYS A 3 33.92 56.33 15.74
CA LYS A 3 35.01 55.37 15.71
C LYS A 3 35.51 55.11 17.13
N LYS A 4 35.62 53.81 17.52
CA LYS A 4 36.42 53.38 18.66
C LYS A 4 37.55 52.50 18.10
N LYS A 5 38.81 52.85 18.42
CA LYS A 5 39.98 52.19 17.86
C LYS A 5 40.56 51.21 18.88
N GLU A 6 40.66 49.94 18.53
CA GLU A 6 41.44 48.96 19.28
C GLU A 6 42.54 48.38 18.36
N VAL A 7 43.78 48.44 18.75
CA VAL A 7 44.93 48.00 17.96
C VAL A 7 45.50 46.73 18.63
N LEU A 8 45.41 45.60 17.99
CA LEU A 8 46.10 44.36 18.38
C LEU A 8 47.32 44.19 17.47
N PHE A 9 48.52 44.15 18.08
CA PHE A 9 49.76 43.91 17.35
C PHE A 9 50.01 42.40 17.22
N GLN A 10 50.16 41.90 16.00
CA GLN A 10 50.82 40.64 15.68
C GLN A 10 51.76 40.88 14.49
N ASP A 11 52.98 40.35 14.58
CA ASP A 11 54.12 40.62 13.74
C ASP A 11 53.85 40.90 12.23
N GLU A 12 54.37 42.05 11.76
CA GLU A 12 54.60 42.55 10.39
C GLU A 12 53.41 42.96 9.49
N PHE A 13 52.12 42.67 9.85
CA PHE A 13 50.95 43.32 9.22
C PHE A 13 49.94 43.81 10.26
N GLU A 14 49.75 45.13 10.38
CA GLU A 14 48.72 45.73 11.21
C GLU A 14 47.34 45.38 10.63
N ILE A 15 46.69 44.32 11.11
CA ILE A 15 45.26 44.10 10.86
C ILE A 15 44.49 45.02 11.78
N ARG A 16 43.82 46.04 11.22
CA ARG A 16 43.03 47.00 11.99
C ARG A 16 41.58 46.54 12.07
N TYR A 17 41.16 46.05 13.23
CA TYR A 17 39.77 45.84 13.54
C TYR A 17 39.16 47.17 14.06
N GLU A 18 38.08 47.66 13.44
CA GLU A 18 37.41 48.89 13.84
C GLU A 18 35.94 48.60 14.16
N GLU A 19 35.42 49.17 15.27
CA GLU A 19 33.98 49.12 15.59
C GLU A 19 33.27 50.29 14.86
N TYR A 20 32.28 49.94 14.09
CA TYR A 20 31.44 50.92 13.38
C TYR A 20 30.00 50.83 13.86
N ILE A 21 29.41 51.92 14.32
CA ILE A 21 27.98 52.04 14.60
C ILE A 21 27.35 52.70 13.38
N LEU A 22 26.46 51.98 12.71
CA LEU A 22 25.74 52.43 11.53
C LEU A 22 24.62 53.40 11.92
N HIS A 23 24.16 54.23 10.99
CA HIS A 23 23.07 55.18 11.22
C HIS A 23 21.75 54.56 11.66
N ASN A 24 21.52 53.30 11.28
CA ASN A 24 20.37 52.49 11.66
C ASN A 24 20.52 51.76 13.01
N GLY A 25 21.68 51.93 13.70
CA GLY A 25 21.95 51.31 15.02
C GLY A 25 22.54 49.92 14.98
N GLU A 26 22.83 49.38 13.79
CA GLU A 26 23.58 48.11 13.60
C GLU A 26 25.05 48.35 13.97
N LYS A 27 25.74 47.25 14.34
CA LYS A 27 27.15 47.32 14.73
C LYS A 27 27.96 46.38 13.87
N TYR A 28 29.03 46.90 13.28
CA TYR A 28 30.03 46.12 12.57
C TYR A 28 31.37 46.23 13.28
N TYR A 29 32.04 45.08 13.44
CA TYR A 29 33.39 44.97 13.93
C TYR A 29 34.20 44.10 12.97
N GLY A 30 35.18 44.65 12.29
CA GLY A 30 35.93 43.90 11.27
C GLY A 30 36.73 44.76 10.32
N GLU A 31 37.21 44.11 9.27
CA GLU A 31 38.06 44.73 8.25
C GLU A 31 37.21 45.46 7.21
N LEU A 32 37.74 46.58 6.73
CA LEU A 32 37.19 47.33 5.60
C LEU A 32 38.26 47.45 4.50
N LYS A 33 37.77 47.36 3.25
CA LYS A 33 38.55 47.67 2.03
C LYS A 33 37.70 48.62 1.17
N ASP A 34 38.29 49.75 0.80
CA ASP A 34 37.62 50.77 0.00
C ASP A 34 36.26 51.21 0.55
N GLY A 35 36.09 51.18 1.91
CA GLY A 35 34.86 51.56 2.60
C GLY A 35 33.79 50.47 2.65
N GLN A 36 34.06 49.28 2.10
CA GLN A 36 33.16 48.12 2.13
C GLN A 36 33.65 47.06 3.14
N TYR A 37 32.75 46.27 3.69
CA TYR A 37 33.10 45.14 4.55
C TYR A 37 33.95 44.15 3.75
N HIS A 38 35.09 43.74 4.33
CA HIS A 38 36.03 42.85 3.67
C HIS A 38 36.77 42.02 4.73
N GLY A 39 37.40 40.92 4.34
CA GLY A 39 38.15 40.05 5.26
C GLY A 39 37.26 39.48 6.37
N GLN A 40 37.78 39.41 7.62
CA GLN A 40 37.02 38.90 8.75
C GLN A 40 36.19 40.00 9.42
N GLY A 41 34.93 39.70 9.75
CA GLY A 41 34.08 40.65 10.41
C GLY A 41 32.83 40.07 11.06
N THR A 42 32.28 40.85 11.96
CA THR A 42 31.02 40.55 12.65
C THR A 42 30.06 41.71 12.48
N ILE A 43 28.84 41.43 12.01
CA ILE A 43 27.74 42.38 12.07
C ILE A 43 26.69 41.92 13.07
N THR A 44 26.14 42.85 13.84
CA THR A 44 24.98 42.62 14.70
C THR A 44 23.88 43.55 14.25
N PHE A 45 22.77 42.96 13.84
CA PHE A 45 21.60 43.68 13.35
C PHE A 45 20.72 44.18 14.51
N LYS A 46 19.80 45.08 14.20
CA LYS A 46 18.92 45.68 15.18
C LYS A 46 17.91 44.73 15.81
N ASP A 47 17.52 43.70 15.05
CA ASP A 47 16.63 42.62 15.50
C ASP A 47 17.34 41.58 16.37
N GLY A 48 18.68 41.69 16.56
CA GLY A 48 19.51 40.80 17.32
C GLY A 48 20.11 39.65 16.50
N SER A 49 19.82 39.57 15.20
CA SER A 49 20.51 38.64 14.31
C SER A 49 21.97 39.01 14.15
N LYS A 50 22.83 38.05 13.84
CA LYS A 50 24.25 38.24 13.81
C LYS A 50 24.90 37.38 12.71
N TYR A 51 25.82 38.00 11.98
CA TYR A 51 26.75 37.25 11.10
C TYR A 51 28.18 37.46 11.61
N LEU A 52 28.93 36.37 11.65
CA LEU A 52 30.37 36.30 11.95
C LEU A 52 31.04 35.47 10.83
N GLY A 53 31.95 36.03 10.09
CA GLY A 53 32.63 35.29 9.03
C GLY A 53 33.40 36.18 8.08
N GLU A 54 33.67 35.62 6.92
CA GLU A 54 34.37 36.29 5.82
C GLU A 54 33.46 37.19 5.03
N TRP A 55 34.00 38.33 4.61
CA TRP A 55 33.35 39.35 3.82
C TRP A 55 34.13 39.65 2.55
N LYS A 56 33.44 39.90 1.48
CA LYS A 56 34.02 40.34 0.22
C LYS A 56 33.11 41.38 -0.43
N ASP A 57 33.69 42.57 -0.68
CA ASP A 57 33.02 43.68 -1.38
C ASP A 57 31.62 44.02 -0.80
N GLY A 58 31.50 43.96 0.56
CA GLY A 58 30.27 44.26 1.29
C GLY A 58 29.30 43.11 1.50
N GLU A 59 29.58 41.92 0.94
CA GLU A 59 28.72 40.72 1.00
C GLU A 59 29.33 39.56 1.81
N TYR A 60 28.50 38.72 2.42
CA TYR A 60 28.96 37.48 3.09
C TYR A 60 29.64 36.58 2.06
N HIS A 61 30.81 36.07 2.45
CA HIS A 61 31.62 35.27 1.58
C HIS A 61 32.41 34.23 2.39
N GLY A 62 32.96 33.18 1.75
CA GLY A 62 33.80 32.19 2.43
C GLY A 62 33.09 31.53 3.62
N GLN A 63 33.83 31.25 4.70
CA GLN A 63 33.28 30.61 5.89
C GLN A 63 32.61 31.61 6.83
N GLY A 64 31.40 31.24 7.31
CA GLY A 64 30.66 32.11 8.22
C GLY A 64 29.64 31.40 9.08
N THR A 65 29.14 32.13 10.07
CA THR A 65 28.04 31.75 10.96
C THR A 65 27.02 32.85 10.98
N GLU A 66 25.79 32.54 10.61
CA GLU A 66 24.62 33.41 10.78
C GLU A 66 23.72 32.84 11.87
N THR A 67 23.27 33.70 12.77
CA THR A 67 22.39 33.36 13.90
C THR A 67 21.24 34.34 13.97
N PHE A 68 20.04 33.81 14.24
CA PHE A 68 18.81 34.58 14.37
C PHE A 68 18.29 34.54 15.82
N PRO A 69 17.51 35.57 16.24
CA PRO A 69 17.01 35.68 17.62
C PRO A 69 16.09 34.52 18.04
N ASP A 70 15.44 33.85 17.10
CA ASP A 70 14.58 32.69 17.33
C ASP A 70 15.35 31.38 17.50
N GLY A 71 16.70 31.40 17.35
CA GLY A 71 17.59 30.27 17.49
C GLY A 71 17.93 29.57 16.17
N GLU A 72 17.41 30.05 15.04
CA GLU A 72 17.88 29.58 13.73
C GLU A 72 19.37 29.90 13.57
N LYS A 73 20.09 28.99 12.91
CA LYS A 73 21.53 29.12 12.71
C LYS A 73 21.98 28.46 11.42
N TYR A 74 22.83 29.17 10.69
CA TYR A 74 23.62 28.56 9.62
C TYR A 74 25.10 28.66 9.95
N VAL A 75 25.85 27.59 9.64
CA VAL A 75 27.31 27.52 9.72
C VAL A 75 27.81 26.85 8.45
N GLY A 76 28.59 27.55 7.65
CA GLY A 76 29.08 26.99 6.40
C GLY A 76 29.63 28.06 5.46
N GLU A 77 29.68 27.68 4.20
CA GLU A 77 30.18 28.53 3.13
C GLU A 77 29.12 29.54 2.66
N PHE A 78 29.55 30.76 2.38
CA PHE A 78 28.76 31.82 1.77
C PHE A 78 29.39 32.23 0.46
N LYS A 79 28.57 32.63 -0.49
CA LYS A 79 28.98 33.23 -1.74
C LYS A 79 27.98 34.30 -2.15
N ASP A 80 28.50 35.49 -2.39
CA ASP A 80 27.71 36.64 -2.86
C ASP A 80 26.45 36.86 -2.00
N GLY A 81 26.61 36.77 -0.64
CA GLY A 81 25.56 36.95 0.35
C GLY A 81 24.65 35.75 0.60
N GLU A 82 24.79 34.67 -0.13
CA GLU A 82 23.92 33.49 -0.04
C GLU A 82 24.63 32.25 0.51
N TYR A 83 23.90 31.32 1.17
CA TYR A 83 24.41 30.02 1.59
C TYR A 83 24.88 29.25 0.36
N HIS A 84 26.10 28.71 0.44
CA HIS A 84 26.74 28.02 -0.66
C HIS A 84 27.62 26.86 -0.15
N GLY A 85 28.06 25.97 -1.05
CA GLY A 85 29.00 24.87 -0.68
C GLY A 85 28.50 24.03 0.50
N GLN A 86 29.43 23.61 1.36
CA GLN A 86 29.09 22.79 2.52
C GLN A 86 28.63 23.63 3.71
N GLY A 87 27.51 23.18 4.35
CA GLY A 87 26.99 23.91 5.49
C GLY A 87 26.08 23.08 6.38
N THR A 88 25.78 23.67 7.54
CA THR A 88 24.81 23.16 8.51
C THR A 88 23.77 24.23 8.78
N PHE A 89 22.54 23.94 8.52
CA PHE A 89 21.40 24.77 8.91
C PHE A 89 20.65 24.10 10.06
N THR A 90 20.35 24.87 11.10
CA THR A 90 19.53 24.41 12.23
C THR A 90 18.35 25.36 12.34
N SER A 91 17.14 24.83 12.25
CA SER A 91 15.90 25.62 12.38
C SER A 91 15.54 25.86 13.84
N TYR A 92 14.70 26.86 14.10
CA TYR A 92 14.23 27.24 15.45
C TYR A 92 13.56 26.08 16.21
N ASN A 93 12.91 25.14 15.51
CA ASN A 93 12.23 23.98 16.08
C ASN A 93 13.16 22.76 16.30
N GLY A 94 14.47 22.89 15.95
CA GLY A 94 15.47 21.86 16.12
C GLY A 94 15.68 20.94 14.91
N GLY A 95 14.96 21.17 13.82
CA GLY A 95 15.26 20.49 12.54
C GLY A 95 16.65 20.89 12.05
N LYS A 96 17.40 19.94 11.46
CA LYS A 96 18.79 20.17 11.06
C LYS A 96 19.07 19.62 9.67
N TYR A 97 19.69 20.43 8.83
CA TYR A 97 20.26 19.99 7.57
C TYR A 97 21.79 20.10 7.61
N VAL A 98 22.48 19.08 7.10
CA VAL A 98 23.92 19.06 6.89
C VAL A 98 24.17 18.58 5.47
N GLY A 99 24.80 19.40 4.64
CA GLY A 99 25.02 19.07 3.24
C GLY A 99 25.36 20.26 2.37
N GLU A 100 25.16 20.09 1.09
CA GLU A 100 25.45 21.09 0.07
C GLU A 100 24.36 22.17 -0.02
N PHE A 101 24.77 23.39 -0.23
CA PHE A 101 23.92 24.54 -0.51
C PHE A 101 24.27 25.19 -1.83
N LYS A 102 23.29 25.70 -2.52
CA LYS A 102 23.46 26.49 -3.75
C LYS A 102 22.40 27.59 -3.80
N ASN A 103 22.86 28.81 -3.94
CA ASN A 103 21.99 29.99 -4.03
C ASN A 103 20.97 30.05 -2.89
N GLY A 104 21.44 29.82 -1.66
CA GLY A 104 20.63 29.86 -0.44
C GLY A 104 19.75 28.64 -0.19
N GLU A 105 19.73 27.64 -1.07
CA GLU A 105 18.85 26.45 -0.95
C GLU A 105 19.65 25.17 -0.76
N MET A 106 19.06 24.17 -0.04
CA MET A 106 19.61 22.81 0.06
C MET A 106 19.70 22.21 -1.33
N ASN A 107 20.87 21.69 -1.69
CA ASN A 107 21.16 21.14 -3.01
C ASN A 107 22.18 20.00 -2.88
N GLY A 108 22.33 19.15 -3.91
CA GLY A 108 23.29 18.06 -3.88
C GLY A 108 23.05 17.06 -2.76
N GLN A 109 24.11 16.50 -2.18
CA GLN A 109 24.02 15.48 -1.13
C GLN A 109 23.89 16.11 0.26
N GLY A 110 23.03 15.51 1.10
CA GLY A 110 22.86 15.98 2.46
C GLY A 110 22.01 15.07 3.33
N THR A 111 22.01 15.41 4.62
CA THR A 111 21.19 14.75 5.65
C THR A 111 20.26 15.77 6.28
N PHE A 112 18.97 15.50 6.28
CA PHE A 112 17.96 16.28 6.97
C PHE A 112 17.40 15.50 8.15
N THR A 113 17.60 16.02 9.37
CA THR A 113 16.99 15.49 10.59
C THR A 113 15.76 16.32 10.90
N PHE A 114 14.61 15.64 11.02
CA PHE A 114 13.35 16.30 11.32
C PHE A 114 13.31 16.76 12.79
N PRO A 115 12.60 17.83 13.12
CA PRO A 115 12.41 18.25 14.51
C PRO A 115 11.64 17.20 15.30
N ASP A 116 11.87 17.14 16.62
CA ASP A 116 11.09 16.30 17.52
C ASP A 116 9.62 16.74 17.54
N GLU A 117 8.68 15.79 17.34
CA GLU A 117 7.23 16.05 17.28
C GLU A 117 6.65 16.72 18.53
N LYS A 118 7.38 16.72 19.66
CA LYS A 118 6.98 17.34 20.94
C LYS A 118 7.15 18.86 20.99
N LYS A 119 7.83 19.49 20.05
CA LYS A 119 7.93 20.93 19.96
C LYS A 119 6.81 21.44 19.06
N ASN A 120 5.78 22.05 19.66
CA ASN A 120 4.69 22.72 18.93
C ASN A 120 5.27 23.63 17.85
N ILE A 121 4.97 23.34 16.60
CA ILE A 121 5.40 24.11 15.44
C ILE A 121 4.50 25.35 15.39
N ASP A 122 4.99 26.50 15.83
CA ASP A 122 4.38 27.77 15.49
C ASP A 122 4.82 28.15 14.07
N GLU A 123 4.04 27.72 13.08
CA GLU A 123 4.31 27.94 11.65
C GLU A 123 4.48 29.43 11.30
N SER A 124 4.00 30.36 12.17
CA SER A 124 4.12 31.81 11.96
C SER A 124 5.54 32.33 12.17
N LYS A 125 6.40 31.58 12.87
CA LYS A 125 7.78 31.94 13.20
C LYS A 125 8.82 31.37 12.25
N ASP A 126 8.43 30.41 11.39
CA ASP A 126 9.36 29.81 10.42
C ASP A 126 9.70 30.82 9.32
N ARG A 127 10.77 31.59 9.52
CA ARG A 127 11.29 32.57 8.55
C ARG A 127 12.34 32.01 7.61
N GLY A 128 12.78 30.77 7.87
CA GLY A 128 13.89 30.16 7.19
C GLY A 128 13.55 29.42 5.88
N MET A 129 14.38 28.47 5.50
CA MET A 129 14.30 27.71 4.25
C MET A 129 13.00 26.93 4.05
N ILE A 130 12.24 26.63 5.13
CA ILE A 130 10.97 25.89 5.03
C ILE A 130 9.92 26.68 4.25
N ARG A 131 9.92 28.01 4.30
CA ARG A 131 9.00 28.87 3.54
C ARG A 131 9.17 28.81 2.02
N ARG A 132 10.34 28.40 1.53
CA ARG A 132 10.62 28.27 0.09
C ARG A 132 10.25 26.90 -0.48
N ARG A 133 9.86 25.93 0.38
CA ARG A 133 9.49 24.59 -0.06
C ARG A 133 8.16 24.61 -0.82
N LYS A 134 8.16 24.00 -2.00
CA LYS A 134 6.96 23.87 -2.86
C LYS A 134 5.91 22.91 -2.28
N SER A 135 6.32 22.02 -1.38
CA SER A 135 5.45 21.08 -0.66
C SER A 135 6.10 20.72 0.68
N PRO A 136 5.32 20.46 1.75
CA PRO A 136 5.88 20.01 3.01
C PRO A 136 6.63 18.69 2.79
N PRO A 137 7.79 18.51 3.47
CA PRO A 137 8.48 17.24 3.43
C PRO A 137 7.60 16.15 4.07
N PRO A 138 7.77 14.88 3.70
CA PRO A 138 7.11 13.79 4.39
C PRO A 138 7.47 13.82 5.89
N ILE A 139 6.53 13.43 6.75
CA ILE A 139 6.79 13.29 8.18
C ILE A 139 7.86 12.19 8.36
N GLY A 140 8.95 12.52 9.06
CA GLY A 140 10.11 11.64 9.16
C GLY A 140 10.93 11.89 10.40
N LYS A 141 11.89 10.99 10.62
CA LYS A 141 12.96 11.14 11.61
C LYS A 141 14.23 11.69 10.95
N MET A 142 14.55 11.15 9.78
CA MET A 142 15.75 11.52 9.03
C MET A 142 15.58 11.23 7.54
N PHE A 143 16.10 12.10 6.71
CA PHE A 143 16.32 11.85 5.29
C PHE A 143 17.80 12.01 4.96
N GLU A 144 18.37 11.07 4.22
CA GLU A 144 19.73 11.11 3.70
C GLU A 144 19.69 10.84 2.20
N GLY A 145 20.21 11.76 1.39
CA GLY A 145 20.15 11.63 -0.06
C GLY A 145 20.31 12.95 -0.81
N GLU A 146 19.79 12.97 -2.02
CA GLU A 146 19.89 14.10 -2.91
C GLU A 146 18.83 15.16 -2.64
N PHE A 147 19.24 16.42 -2.73
CA PHE A 147 18.38 17.59 -2.63
C PHE A 147 18.46 18.41 -3.91
N LYS A 148 17.36 19.00 -4.29
CA LYS A 148 17.26 19.96 -5.38
C LYS A 148 16.29 21.07 -5.03
N ASP A 149 16.79 22.31 -5.07
CA ASP A 149 15.99 23.50 -4.80
C ASP A 149 15.16 23.37 -3.50
N GLY A 150 15.83 22.94 -2.40
CA GLY A 150 15.26 22.74 -1.09
C GLY A 150 14.38 21.51 -0.90
N SER A 151 14.22 20.65 -1.90
CA SER A 151 13.35 19.47 -1.87
C SER A 151 14.13 18.16 -1.97
N PHE A 152 13.62 17.08 -1.36
CA PHE A 152 14.14 15.73 -1.56
C PHE A 152 13.97 15.34 -3.03
N HIS A 153 15.03 14.89 -3.64
CA HIS A 153 15.11 14.57 -5.05
C HIS A 153 16.07 13.39 -5.27
N GLY A 154 16.11 12.81 -6.50
CA GLY A 154 17.05 11.74 -6.82
C GLY A 154 17.00 10.58 -5.86
N GLN A 155 18.14 9.97 -5.55
CA GLN A 155 18.23 8.82 -4.65
C GLN A 155 18.32 9.25 -3.18
N GLY A 156 17.65 8.50 -2.31
CA GLY A 156 17.73 8.76 -0.88
C GLY A 156 17.07 7.70 -0.01
N THR A 157 17.32 7.84 1.30
CA THR A 157 16.74 7.02 2.37
C THR A 157 15.95 7.91 3.31
N LEU A 158 14.66 7.62 3.47
CA LEU A 158 13.79 8.27 4.45
C LEU A 158 13.46 7.31 5.57
N THR A 159 13.92 7.60 6.78
CA THR A 159 13.48 6.93 8.00
C THR A 159 12.33 7.73 8.60
N ARG A 160 11.17 7.10 8.78
CA ARG A 160 9.98 7.72 9.39
C ARG A 160 9.97 7.57 10.91
N SER A 161 9.18 8.39 11.59
CA SER A 161 9.03 8.36 13.05
C SER A 161 8.44 7.05 13.58
N ASP A 162 7.62 6.36 12.79
CA ASP A 162 7.11 5.03 13.11
C ASP A 162 8.13 3.90 12.94
N GLY A 163 9.34 4.20 12.47
CA GLY A 163 10.41 3.24 12.19
C GLY A 163 10.35 2.61 10.81
N SER A 164 9.41 2.98 9.95
CA SER A 164 9.41 2.54 8.56
C SER A 164 10.53 3.23 7.77
N ILE A 165 11.08 2.55 6.77
CA ILE A 165 12.21 3.01 5.96
C ILE A 165 11.83 2.92 4.48
N TYR A 166 12.01 4.02 3.76
CA TYR A 166 11.97 4.03 2.30
C TYR A 166 13.36 4.28 1.75
N GLU A 167 13.80 3.46 0.81
CA GLU A 167 15.05 3.57 0.05
C GLU A 167 14.71 3.59 -1.44
N GLY A 168 15.08 4.65 -2.15
CA GLY A 168 14.77 4.77 -3.57
C GLY A 168 14.73 6.19 -4.09
N GLU A 169 14.05 6.38 -5.20
CA GLU A 169 13.95 7.65 -5.88
C GLU A 169 12.95 8.60 -5.22
N PHE A 170 13.28 9.87 -5.20
CA PHE A 170 12.43 10.97 -4.74
C PHE A 170 12.25 12.00 -5.85
N LYS A 171 11.07 12.60 -5.87
CA LYS A 171 10.77 13.77 -6.70
C LYS A 171 9.86 14.72 -5.93
N ASP A 172 10.30 15.97 -5.77
CA ASP A 172 9.52 17.03 -5.10
C ASP A 172 8.98 16.57 -3.74
N ASN A 173 9.88 16.02 -2.86
CA ASN A 173 9.60 15.49 -1.51
C ASN A 173 8.74 14.21 -1.46
N LYS A 174 8.45 13.56 -2.59
CA LYS A 174 7.64 12.32 -2.64
C LYS A 174 8.44 11.14 -3.16
N CYS A 175 8.18 9.96 -2.61
CA CYS A 175 8.66 8.71 -3.18
C CYS A 175 8.21 8.61 -4.65
N HIS A 176 9.14 8.29 -5.55
CA HIS A 176 8.92 8.24 -6.99
C HIS A 176 9.82 7.17 -7.60
N GLY A 177 9.59 6.79 -8.88
CA GLY A 177 10.45 5.83 -9.58
C GLY A 177 10.61 4.50 -8.82
N GLN A 178 11.79 3.92 -8.84
CA GLN A 178 12.06 2.64 -8.19
C GLN A 178 12.43 2.83 -6.70
N GLY A 179 11.89 1.95 -5.85
CA GLY A 179 12.21 2.00 -4.43
C GLY A 179 11.76 0.78 -3.64
N THR A 180 12.21 0.73 -2.40
CA THR A 180 11.84 -0.27 -1.40
C THR A 180 11.29 0.43 -0.17
N LEU A 181 10.07 0.08 0.25
CA LEU A 181 9.49 0.50 1.51
C LEU A 181 9.42 -0.68 2.47
N THR A 182 10.13 -0.58 3.59
CA THR A 182 10.03 -1.52 4.71
C THR A 182 9.23 -0.87 5.82
N SER A 183 8.07 -1.43 6.15
CA SER A 183 7.24 -0.95 7.25
C SER A 183 7.85 -1.32 8.60
N SER A 184 7.52 -0.59 9.67
CA SER A 184 7.85 -0.94 11.06
C SER A 184 7.36 -2.33 11.46
N GLY A 185 6.35 -2.81 10.75
CA GLY A 185 5.81 -4.14 10.88
C GLY A 185 6.52 -5.23 10.10
N GLY A 186 7.58 -4.92 9.35
CA GLY A 186 8.32 -5.88 8.55
C GLY A 186 7.67 -6.21 7.20
N SER A 187 6.55 -5.59 6.82
CA SER A 187 6.05 -5.71 5.45
C SER A 187 6.98 -4.94 4.50
N ILE A 188 7.24 -5.50 3.34
CA ILE A 188 8.16 -4.94 2.35
C ILE A 188 7.43 -4.78 1.02
N TYR A 189 7.45 -3.58 0.49
CA TYR A 189 7.13 -3.32 -0.92
C TYR A 189 8.42 -3.00 -1.68
N LYS A 190 8.60 -3.60 -2.84
CA LYS A 190 9.69 -3.29 -3.78
C LYS A 190 9.13 -3.13 -5.18
N GLY A 191 9.29 -1.97 -5.78
CA GLY A 191 8.74 -1.68 -7.10
C GLY A 191 8.68 -0.19 -7.41
N GLU A 192 7.80 0.15 -8.33
CA GLU A 192 7.60 1.52 -8.77
C GLU A 192 6.74 2.34 -7.80
N PHE A 193 7.09 3.60 -7.64
CA PHE A 193 6.33 4.60 -6.88
C PHE A 193 5.97 5.77 -7.79
N LYS A 194 4.80 6.32 -7.57
CA LYS A 194 4.36 7.56 -8.22
C LYS A 194 3.65 8.45 -7.21
N ASN A 195 4.20 9.63 -6.96
CA ASN A 195 3.64 10.61 -6.01
C ASN A 195 3.43 10.05 -4.60
N GLY A 196 4.31 9.13 -4.15
CA GLY A 196 4.26 8.51 -2.82
C GLY A 196 3.40 7.25 -2.72
N GLN A 197 2.78 6.79 -3.80
CA GLN A 197 1.94 5.59 -3.84
C GLN A 197 2.60 4.47 -4.67
N PHE A 198 2.31 3.22 -4.34
CA PHE A 198 2.69 2.06 -5.15
C PHE A 198 2.08 2.18 -6.54
N HIS A 199 2.88 1.92 -7.55
CA HIS A 199 2.49 2.08 -8.95
C HIS A 199 3.26 1.11 -9.84
N GLY A 200 2.84 0.94 -11.12
CA GLY A 200 3.55 0.11 -12.09
C GLY A 200 3.81 -1.30 -11.59
N GLN A 201 4.99 -1.84 -11.86
CA GLN A 201 5.36 -3.19 -11.43
C GLN A 201 5.95 -3.19 -10.02
N GLY A 202 5.49 -4.13 -9.18
CA GLY A 202 6.00 -4.25 -7.83
C GLY A 202 5.67 -5.57 -7.15
N SER A 203 6.41 -5.84 -6.07
CA SER A 203 6.18 -6.96 -5.17
C SER A 203 5.92 -6.46 -3.76
N PHE A 204 4.91 -7.01 -3.12
CA PHE A 204 4.59 -6.77 -1.72
C PHE A 204 4.64 -8.07 -0.94
N ASN A 205 5.32 -8.05 0.18
CA ASN A 205 5.40 -9.16 1.11
C ASN A 205 4.96 -8.68 2.49
N SER A 206 3.95 -9.31 3.07
CA SER A 206 3.52 -9.09 4.43
C SER A 206 3.85 -10.32 5.28
N PRO A 207 4.68 -10.21 6.32
CA PRO A 207 5.00 -11.35 7.17
C PRO A 207 3.78 -11.81 7.96
N ILE A 208 3.75 -13.10 8.26
CA ILE A 208 2.75 -13.67 9.17
C ILE A 208 2.99 -13.10 10.57
N ARG A 209 1.94 -12.64 11.22
CA ARG A 209 1.96 -12.17 12.60
C ARG A 209 0.94 -12.95 13.42
N SER A 210 1.38 -13.50 14.53
CA SER A 210 0.52 -14.18 15.48
C SER A 210 0.46 -13.35 16.77
N TYR A 211 -0.75 -13.07 17.23
CA TYR A 211 -1.03 -12.44 18.51
C TYR A 211 -1.97 -13.37 19.30
N GLU A 212 -1.45 -14.03 20.33
CA GLU A 212 -2.21 -14.99 21.16
C GLU A 212 -2.98 -16.03 20.33
N SER A 213 -4.25 -15.79 20.01
CA SER A 213 -5.11 -16.69 19.24
C SER A 213 -5.42 -16.22 17.81
N PHE A 214 -4.85 -15.09 17.37
CA PHE A 214 -5.09 -14.54 16.03
C PHE A 214 -3.81 -14.50 15.22
N THR A 215 -3.89 -15.01 13.98
CA THR A 215 -2.83 -14.88 12.97
C THR A 215 -3.32 -13.99 11.84
N PHE A 216 -2.52 -12.99 11.44
CA PHE A 216 -2.84 -12.08 10.34
C PHE A 216 -1.61 -11.72 9.53
N GLY A 217 -1.82 -11.24 8.31
CA GLY A 217 -0.75 -11.02 7.34
C GLY A 217 -0.35 -12.32 6.64
N GLY A 218 0.87 -12.36 6.10
CA GLY A 218 1.39 -13.54 5.42
C GLY A 218 0.90 -13.67 3.99
N HIS A 219 0.61 -12.56 3.32
CA HIS A 219 0.30 -12.58 1.89
C HIS A 219 1.41 -11.93 1.07
N ASN A 220 1.61 -12.46 -0.13
CA ASN A 220 2.54 -11.93 -1.11
C ASN A 220 1.78 -11.56 -2.37
N TYR A 221 2.04 -10.37 -2.89
CA TYR A 221 1.56 -9.96 -4.20
C TYR A 221 2.73 -9.58 -5.09
N VAL A 222 2.69 -10.04 -6.34
CA VAL A 222 3.63 -9.66 -7.41
C VAL A 222 2.82 -9.33 -8.64
N GLY A 223 2.92 -8.10 -9.12
CA GLY A 223 2.14 -7.68 -10.28
C GLY A 223 2.07 -6.17 -10.45
N GLU A 224 1.05 -5.74 -11.16
CA GLU A 224 0.79 -4.35 -11.44
C GLU A 224 0.09 -3.66 -10.27
N TRP A 225 0.45 -2.39 -10.05
CA TRP A 225 -0.09 -1.51 -9.02
C TRP A 225 -0.58 -0.21 -9.63
N LYS A 226 -1.65 0.31 -9.10
CA LYS A 226 -2.17 1.62 -9.46
C LYS A 226 -2.71 2.33 -8.24
N GLU A 227 -2.16 3.51 -7.95
CA GLU A 227 -2.63 4.36 -6.83
C GLU A 227 -2.67 3.63 -5.48
N GLY A 228 -1.70 2.71 -5.24
CA GLY A 228 -1.59 1.94 -4.00
C GLY A 228 -2.36 0.63 -3.98
N GLU A 229 -3.12 0.28 -5.02
CA GLU A 229 -3.95 -0.92 -5.09
C GLU A 229 -3.44 -1.91 -6.15
N HIS A 230 -3.71 -3.21 -5.95
CA HIS A 230 -3.46 -4.25 -6.96
C HIS A 230 -4.26 -3.92 -8.22
N HIS A 231 -3.62 -4.00 -9.37
CA HIS A 231 -4.22 -3.67 -10.67
C HIS A 231 -3.63 -4.55 -11.78
N GLY A 232 -4.29 -4.60 -12.96
CA GLY A 232 -3.76 -5.32 -14.12
C GLY A 232 -3.43 -6.78 -13.81
N GLN A 233 -2.34 -7.29 -14.36
CA GLN A 233 -1.93 -8.68 -14.16
C GLN A 233 -1.11 -8.85 -12.86
N GLY A 234 -1.45 -9.91 -12.10
CA GLY A 234 -0.74 -10.17 -10.86
C GLY A 234 -0.89 -11.59 -10.33
N THR A 235 -0.09 -11.88 -9.30
CA THR A 235 -0.14 -13.10 -8.51
C THR A 235 -0.26 -12.73 -7.05
N LEU A 236 -1.34 -13.15 -6.41
CA LEU A 236 -1.54 -13.07 -4.96
C LEU A 236 -1.37 -14.46 -4.37
N THR A 237 -0.59 -14.59 -3.30
CA THR A 237 -0.43 -15.82 -2.53
C THR A 237 -0.74 -15.51 -1.08
N GLU A 238 -1.70 -16.21 -0.51
CA GLU A 238 -2.13 -16.07 0.88
C GLU A 238 -1.34 -16.95 1.83
N SER A 239 -1.46 -16.68 3.13
CA SER A 239 -0.75 -17.41 4.19
C SER A 239 -1.14 -18.88 4.31
N ASP A 240 -2.34 -19.25 3.91
CA ASP A 240 -2.83 -20.63 3.87
C ASP A 240 -2.28 -21.43 2.67
N GLY A 241 -1.57 -20.78 1.75
CA GLY A 241 -1.04 -21.36 0.51
C GLY A 241 -1.97 -21.22 -0.69
N SER A 242 -3.16 -20.63 -0.52
CA SER A 242 -4.02 -20.33 -1.66
C SER A 242 -3.36 -19.29 -2.57
N LYS A 243 -3.68 -19.36 -3.87
CA LYS A 243 -3.02 -18.51 -4.88
C LYS A 243 -4.00 -18.08 -5.96
N TYR A 244 -4.01 -16.79 -6.25
CA TYR A 244 -4.66 -16.25 -7.44
C TYR A 244 -3.62 -15.76 -8.45
N VAL A 245 -3.84 -16.09 -9.72
CA VAL A 245 -3.07 -15.58 -10.86
C VAL A 245 -4.07 -15.07 -11.89
N GLY A 246 -4.02 -13.77 -12.19
CA GLY A 246 -4.98 -13.18 -13.11
C GLY A 246 -5.04 -11.67 -13.02
N GLU A 247 -6.16 -11.13 -13.50
CA GLU A 247 -6.42 -9.71 -13.52
C GLU A 247 -6.94 -9.20 -12.17
N PHE A 248 -6.50 -8.00 -11.82
CA PHE A 248 -6.93 -7.23 -10.65
C PHE A 248 -7.48 -5.88 -11.06
N LYS A 249 -8.44 -5.39 -10.30
CA LYS A 249 -8.97 -4.05 -10.44
C LYS A 249 -9.37 -3.50 -9.09
N ASN A 250 -8.82 -2.34 -8.73
CA ASN A 250 -9.09 -1.65 -7.45
C ASN A 250 -8.91 -2.58 -6.24
N GLY A 251 -7.78 -3.33 -6.23
CA GLY A 251 -7.42 -4.23 -5.13
C GLY A 251 -8.04 -5.64 -5.19
N GLU A 252 -9.07 -5.87 -6.01
CA GLU A 252 -9.84 -7.11 -6.04
C GLU A 252 -9.54 -7.94 -7.29
N MET A 253 -9.68 -9.28 -7.17
CA MET A 253 -9.64 -10.21 -8.31
C MET A 253 -10.77 -9.86 -9.27
N ASN A 254 -10.42 -9.60 -10.55
CA ASN A 254 -11.37 -9.13 -11.57
C ASN A 254 -10.85 -9.57 -12.95
N GLY A 255 -11.76 -9.85 -13.91
CA GLY A 255 -11.37 -10.34 -15.24
C GLY A 255 -10.91 -11.79 -15.25
N GLN A 256 -10.05 -12.17 -16.20
CA GLN A 256 -9.61 -13.56 -16.34
C GLN A 256 -8.58 -13.96 -15.30
N GLY A 257 -8.76 -15.15 -14.70
CA GLY A 257 -7.83 -15.64 -13.69
C GLY A 257 -8.02 -17.09 -13.29
N THR A 258 -7.11 -17.55 -12.42
CA THR A 258 -7.13 -18.85 -11.79
C THR A 258 -6.87 -18.67 -10.29
N TYR A 259 -7.83 -19.07 -9.49
CA TYR A 259 -7.68 -19.22 -8.04
C TYR A 259 -7.39 -20.70 -7.74
N THR A 260 -6.35 -20.96 -6.97
CA THR A 260 -5.95 -22.32 -6.55
C THR A 260 -6.05 -22.38 -5.03
N TYR A 261 -6.83 -23.30 -4.51
CA TYR A 261 -6.95 -23.59 -3.07
C TYR A 261 -5.72 -24.33 -2.54
N PRO A 262 -5.51 -24.38 -1.20
CA PRO A 262 -4.38 -25.08 -0.59
C PRO A 262 -4.33 -26.58 -0.91
N ASP A 263 -5.48 -27.23 -1.14
CA ASP A 263 -5.61 -28.63 -1.54
C ASP A 263 -5.36 -28.88 -3.03
N GLY A 264 -5.12 -27.82 -3.80
CA GLY A 264 -4.86 -27.87 -5.24
C GLY A 264 -6.09 -27.74 -6.13
N GLU A 265 -7.29 -27.68 -5.56
CA GLU A 265 -8.51 -27.39 -6.32
C GLU A 265 -8.47 -25.99 -6.94
N LYS A 266 -9.20 -25.79 -8.03
CA LYS A 266 -9.12 -24.53 -8.80
C LYS A 266 -10.48 -23.97 -9.17
N LYS A 267 -10.55 -22.64 -9.18
CA LYS A 267 -11.54 -21.85 -9.94
C LYS A 267 -10.83 -21.20 -11.13
N VAL A 268 -11.34 -21.41 -12.34
CA VAL A 268 -10.75 -20.86 -13.58
C VAL A 268 -11.81 -20.18 -14.39
N GLY A 269 -11.59 -18.92 -14.75
CA GLY A 269 -12.52 -18.16 -15.55
C GLY A 269 -12.51 -16.67 -15.28
N GLU A 270 -13.64 -16.04 -15.50
CA GLU A 270 -13.85 -14.63 -15.22
C GLU A 270 -14.21 -14.42 -13.74
N PHE A 271 -13.50 -13.54 -13.09
CA PHE A 271 -13.75 -13.09 -11.72
C PHE A 271 -14.39 -11.70 -11.72
N LYS A 272 -15.17 -11.41 -10.70
CA LYS A 272 -15.76 -10.11 -10.46
C LYS A 272 -15.87 -9.88 -8.95
N ASP A 273 -15.36 -8.76 -8.50
CA ASP A 273 -15.41 -8.34 -7.09
C ASP A 273 -14.93 -9.46 -6.13
N GLY A 274 -13.81 -10.12 -6.51
CA GLY A 274 -13.17 -11.20 -5.73
C GLY A 274 -13.71 -12.61 -5.94
N GLU A 275 -14.87 -12.77 -6.61
CA GLU A 275 -15.52 -14.08 -6.78
C GLU A 275 -15.56 -14.53 -8.23
N ILE A 276 -15.66 -15.87 -8.46
CA ILE A 276 -15.84 -16.40 -9.80
C ILE A 276 -17.20 -15.98 -10.36
N TRP A 277 -17.18 -15.30 -11.51
CA TRP A 277 -18.40 -14.82 -12.17
C TRP A 277 -18.85 -15.76 -13.28
N ASN A 278 -17.96 -16.12 -14.18
CA ASN A 278 -18.18 -17.09 -15.24
C ASN A 278 -16.98 -18.01 -15.37
N GLY A 279 -17.20 -19.35 -15.43
CA GLY A 279 -16.09 -20.29 -15.57
C GLY A 279 -16.39 -21.66 -15.02
N GLN A 280 -15.34 -22.33 -14.54
CA GLN A 280 -15.39 -23.65 -13.91
C GLN A 280 -14.66 -23.60 -12.58
N GLY A 281 -15.13 -24.35 -11.60
CA GLY A 281 -14.44 -24.41 -10.32
C GLY A 281 -15.18 -25.15 -9.23
N THR A 282 -14.60 -25.04 -8.05
CA THR A 282 -15.15 -25.56 -6.80
C THR A 282 -15.62 -24.42 -5.91
N GLU A 283 -16.80 -24.55 -5.33
CA GLU A 283 -17.32 -23.66 -4.30
C GLU A 283 -17.64 -24.45 -3.05
N ILE A 284 -17.14 -24.00 -1.92
CA ILE A 284 -17.45 -24.58 -0.60
C ILE A 284 -18.44 -23.64 0.07
N VAL A 285 -19.63 -24.14 0.36
CA VAL A 285 -20.70 -23.39 1.01
C VAL A 285 -20.76 -23.78 2.48
N THR A 286 -20.38 -22.83 3.35
CA THR A 286 -20.49 -22.99 4.81
C THR A 286 -21.79 -22.37 5.30
N PHE A 287 -22.59 -23.14 5.99
CA PHE A 287 -23.80 -22.62 6.65
C PHE A 287 -23.46 -22.20 8.09
N GLY A 288 -23.59 -20.93 8.39
CA GLY A 288 -23.31 -20.39 9.74
C GLY A 288 -24.10 -21.14 10.80
N GLY A 289 -23.39 -21.79 11.75
CA GLY A 289 -23.96 -22.51 12.90
C GLY A 289 -24.27 -23.98 12.71
N MET A 290 -23.94 -24.59 11.57
CA MET A 290 -24.03 -26.05 11.35
C MET A 290 -22.65 -26.68 11.22
N GLU A 291 -22.45 -27.86 11.82
CA GLU A 291 -21.24 -28.68 11.56
C GLU A 291 -21.35 -29.29 10.15
N GLY A 292 -20.54 -28.80 9.22
CA GLY A 292 -20.43 -29.35 7.87
C GLY A 292 -20.48 -28.31 6.77
N THR A 293 -19.90 -28.66 5.63
CA THR A 293 -19.82 -27.80 4.44
C THR A 293 -20.39 -28.54 3.24
N ASP A 294 -21.18 -27.85 2.44
CA ASP A 294 -21.59 -28.35 1.13
C ASP A 294 -20.50 -27.98 0.11
N LYS A 295 -20.37 -28.78 -0.94
CA LYS A 295 -19.41 -28.59 -2.01
C LYS A 295 -20.09 -28.62 -3.37
N TYR A 296 -19.82 -27.61 -4.19
CA TYR A 296 -20.19 -27.60 -5.60
C TYR A 296 -18.93 -27.65 -6.48
N GLU A 297 -18.92 -28.50 -7.48
CA GLU A 297 -17.87 -28.63 -8.49
C GLU A 297 -18.50 -28.58 -9.87
N GLY A 298 -18.25 -27.51 -10.65
CA GLY A 298 -18.90 -27.35 -11.95
C GLY A 298 -18.80 -25.97 -12.55
N GLY A 299 -19.70 -25.71 -13.49
CA GLY A 299 -19.77 -24.44 -14.20
C GLY A 299 -20.41 -23.32 -13.40
N PHE A 300 -19.97 -22.11 -13.63
CA PHE A 300 -20.51 -20.88 -13.06
C PHE A 300 -20.95 -19.93 -14.18
N LYS A 301 -22.04 -19.21 -13.94
CA LYS A 301 -22.53 -18.10 -14.78
C LYS A 301 -23.18 -17.05 -13.90
N ASN A 302 -22.73 -15.80 -14.04
CA ASN A 302 -23.19 -14.68 -13.20
C ASN A 302 -23.07 -14.98 -11.70
N GLY A 303 -21.96 -15.61 -11.27
CA GLY A 303 -21.70 -15.96 -9.88
C GLY A 303 -22.55 -17.12 -9.31
N LYS A 304 -23.31 -17.82 -10.16
CA LYS A 304 -24.17 -18.93 -9.71
C LYS A 304 -23.82 -20.22 -10.45
N SER A 305 -24.01 -21.36 -9.76
CA SER A 305 -23.85 -22.67 -10.40
C SER A 305 -24.72 -22.79 -11.66
N HIS A 306 -24.10 -23.21 -12.77
CA HIS A 306 -24.74 -23.28 -14.08
C HIS A 306 -24.11 -24.36 -14.98
N GLY A 307 -24.89 -24.98 -15.86
CA GLY A 307 -24.41 -26.07 -16.72
C GLY A 307 -24.21 -27.37 -15.95
N GLN A 308 -23.23 -28.20 -16.35
CA GLN A 308 -22.95 -29.45 -15.67
C GLN A 308 -22.18 -29.22 -14.35
N GLY A 309 -22.55 -29.97 -13.31
CA GLY A 309 -21.88 -29.89 -12.03
C GLY A 309 -22.25 -31.02 -11.06
N LYS A 310 -21.44 -31.14 -10.02
CA LYS A 310 -21.65 -32.04 -8.89
C LYS A 310 -21.83 -31.25 -7.62
N TYR A 311 -22.92 -31.48 -6.92
CA TYR A 311 -23.20 -30.89 -5.61
C TYR A 311 -23.21 -32.00 -4.55
N THR A 312 -22.41 -31.79 -3.52
CA THR A 312 -22.30 -32.76 -2.40
C THR A 312 -22.64 -32.04 -1.12
N THR A 313 -23.65 -32.50 -0.42
CA THR A 313 -24.03 -31.93 0.87
C THR A 313 -23.22 -32.55 2.00
N TYR A 314 -23.11 -31.82 3.12
CA TYR A 314 -22.41 -32.27 4.34
C TYR A 314 -22.96 -33.62 4.89
N ASN A 315 -24.24 -33.89 4.67
CA ASN A 315 -24.89 -35.13 5.12
C ASN A 315 -24.77 -36.29 4.10
N GLY A 316 -24.00 -36.10 3.01
CA GLY A 316 -23.68 -37.15 2.04
C GLY A 316 -24.67 -37.32 0.88
N LEU A 317 -25.63 -36.41 0.67
CA LEU A 317 -26.42 -36.37 -0.56
C LEU A 317 -25.52 -35.86 -1.69
N ILE A 318 -25.52 -36.51 -2.84
CA ILE A 318 -24.79 -36.18 -4.04
C ILE A 318 -25.76 -35.94 -5.19
N TYR A 319 -25.65 -34.78 -5.84
CA TYR A 319 -26.31 -34.51 -7.12
C TYR A 319 -25.28 -34.29 -8.21
N GLU A 320 -25.43 -35.02 -9.33
CA GLU A 320 -24.61 -34.87 -10.53
C GLU A 320 -25.53 -34.62 -11.74
N GLY A 321 -25.41 -33.44 -12.36
CA GLY A 321 -26.30 -33.06 -13.45
C GLY A 321 -26.27 -31.57 -13.81
N GLU A 322 -27.32 -31.17 -14.52
CA GLU A 322 -27.47 -29.79 -15.00
C GLU A 322 -27.90 -28.84 -13.84
N HIS A 323 -27.31 -27.68 -13.82
CA HIS A 323 -27.67 -26.58 -12.95
C HIS A 323 -28.07 -25.35 -13.78
N LYS A 324 -28.97 -24.55 -13.27
CA LYS A 324 -29.36 -23.27 -13.84
C LYS A 324 -29.65 -22.25 -12.74
N ASP A 325 -28.96 -21.13 -12.81
CA ASP A 325 -29.14 -19.98 -11.91
C ASP A 325 -29.06 -20.36 -10.41
N GLY A 326 -28.15 -21.28 -10.07
CA GLY A 326 -27.91 -21.75 -8.70
C GLY A 326 -28.73 -22.98 -8.28
N LEU A 327 -29.61 -23.48 -9.13
CA LEU A 327 -30.54 -24.58 -8.79
C LEU A 327 -30.31 -25.80 -9.69
N ARG A 328 -30.60 -27.00 -9.16
CA ARG A 328 -30.68 -28.24 -9.93
C ARG A 328 -31.75 -28.07 -11.01
N ASN A 329 -31.40 -28.35 -12.26
CA ASN A 329 -32.29 -28.17 -13.42
C ASN A 329 -31.92 -29.16 -14.53
N GLY A 330 -32.84 -29.47 -15.46
CA GLY A 330 -32.55 -30.40 -16.56
C GLY A 330 -32.36 -31.84 -16.08
N LYS A 331 -31.45 -32.57 -16.72
CA LYS A 331 -31.21 -33.99 -16.38
C LYS A 331 -30.13 -34.12 -15.30
N GLY A 332 -30.38 -35.04 -14.38
CA GLY A 332 -29.43 -35.30 -13.30
C GLY A 332 -29.65 -36.63 -12.58
N THR A 333 -28.68 -36.93 -11.74
CA THR A 333 -28.70 -38.08 -10.81
C THR A 333 -28.52 -37.55 -9.39
N GLU A 334 -29.43 -37.92 -8.52
CA GLU A 334 -29.33 -37.63 -7.08
C GLU A 334 -29.16 -38.97 -6.34
N THR A 335 -28.14 -39.06 -5.48
CA THR A 335 -27.86 -40.21 -4.64
C THR A 335 -27.90 -39.76 -3.18
N GLY A 336 -28.81 -40.32 -2.42
CA GLY A 336 -28.90 -40.07 -0.98
C GLY A 336 -27.89 -40.85 -0.17
N PRO A 337 -27.67 -40.45 1.10
CA PRO A 337 -26.69 -41.04 1.99
C PRO A 337 -26.95 -42.52 2.31
N SER A 338 -28.20 -42.97 2.24
CA SER A 338 -28.58 -44.38 2.44
C SER A 338 -28.46 -45.24 1.17
N GLY A 339 -28.06 -44.62 0.02
CA GLY A 339 -27.91 -45.29 -1.26
C GLY A 339 -29.18 -45.29 -2.13
N GLU A 340 -30.24 -44.56 -1.75
CA GLU A 340 -31.36 -44.31 -2.64
C GLU A 340 -30.90 -43.40 -3.80
N LYS A 341 -31.46 -43.66 -5.01
CA LYS A 341 -31.01 -43.01 -6.22
C LYS A 341 -32.18 -42.56 -7.10
N TYR A 342 -32.19 -41.28 -7.44
CA TYR A 342 -33.06 -40.74 -8.47
C TYR A 342 -32.25 -40.43 -9.74
N VAL A 343 -32.73 -40.85 -10.88
CA VAL A 343 -32.19 -40.49 -12.20
C VAL A 343 -33.35 -39.93 -13.02
N GLY A 344 -33.28 -38.67 -13.41
CA GLY A 344 -34.41 -38.05 -14.11
C GLY A 344 -34.24 -36.53 -14.31
N GLU A 345 -35.39 -35.92 -14.50
CA GLU A 345 -35.50 -34.48 -14.76
C GLU A 345 -35.69 -33.70 -13.44
N PHE A 346 -35.07 -32.54 -13.40
CA PHE A 346 -35.18 -31.58 -12.32
C PHE A 346 -35.64 -30.22 -12.85
N LYS A 347 -36.38 -29.49 -12.06
CA LYS A 347 -36.79 -28.13 -12.33
C LYS A 347 -36.80 -27.30 -11.06
N ASP A 348 -36.12 -26.16 -11.07
CA ASP A 348 -36.06 -25.22 -9.97
C ASP A 348 -35.71 -25.86 -8.61
N GLY A 349 -34.78 -26.84 -8.62
CA GLY A 349 -34.29 -27.56 -7.46
C GLY A 349 -35.02 -28.85 -7.12
N TRP A 350 -36.18 -29.12 -7.72
CA TRP A 350 -37.06 -30.25 -7.40
C TRP A 350 -37.03 -31.34 -8.48
N ARG A 351 -37.18 -32.63 -8.09
CA ARG A 351 -37.48 -33.71 -9.05
C ARG A 351 -38.79 -33.39 -9.76
N ASN A 352 -38.71 -33.25 -11.08
CA ASN A 352 -39.88 -32.79 -11.89
C ASN A 352 -39.74 -33.26 -13.31
N GLY A 353 -40.75 -33.95 -13.86
CA GLY A 353 -40.70 -34.60 -15.16
C GLY A 353 -40.44 -36.08 -15.09
N GLN A 354 -39.88 -36.70 -16.15
CA GLN A 354 -39.64 -38.13 -16.20
C GLN A 354 -38.44 -38.56 -15.37
N GLY A 355 -38.58 -39.68 -14.59
CA GLY A 355 -37.50 -40.17 -13.78
C GLY A 355 -37.72 -41.56 -13.21
N THR A 356 -36.65 -42.07 -12.59
CA THR A 356 -36.64 -43.34 -11.86
C THR A 356 -36.07 -43.09 -10.47
N LEU A 357 -36.86 -43.33 -9.45
CA LEU A 357 -36.39 -43.36 -8.06
C LEU A 357 -36.20 -44.82 -7.63
N THR A 358 -35.01 -45.16 -7.24
CA THR A 358 -34.65 -46.51 -6.73
C THR A 358 -34.39 -46.38 -5.22
N SER A 359 -35.12 -47.12 -4.40
CA SER A 359 -34.86 -47.20 -2.97
C SER A 359 -33.60 -47.96 -2.66
N TYR A 360 -33.07 -47.83 -1.45
CA TYR A 360 -31.90 -48.60 -1.00
C TYR A 360 -32.14 -50.13 -0.97
N HIS A 361 -33.41 -50.59 -0.90
CA HIS A 361 -33.79 -52.00 -1.04
C HIS A 361 -33.96 -52.50 -2.48
N GLY A 362 -33.83 -51.62 -3.49
CA GLY A 362 -33.92 -51.97 -4.90
C GLY A 362 -35.33 -51.84 -5.51
N SER A 363 -36.34 -51.47 -4.77
CA SER A 363 -37.67 -51.16 -5.33
C SER A 363 -37.64 -49.82 -6.10
N LYS A 364 -38.48 -49.67 -7.13
CA LYS A 364 -38.42 -48.52 -8.03
C LYS A 364 -39.77 -47.86 -8.29
N TYR A 365 -39.74 -46.56 -8.42
CA TYR A 365 -40.81 -45.76 -9.01
C TYR A 365 -40.31 -45.23 -10.36
N VAL A 366 -41.06 -45.48 -11.43
CA VAL A 366 -40.68 -45.10 -12.80
C VAL A 366 -41.83 -44.33 -13.43
N GLY A 367 -41.58 -43.12 -13.91
CA GLY A 367 -42.58 -42.28 -14.55
C GLY A 367 -42.42 -40.81 -14.24
N GLU A 368 -43.52 -40.09 -14.14
CA GLU A 368 -43.54 -38.63 -13.94
C GLU A 368 -43.49 -38.30 -12.46
N PHE A 369 -42.62 -37.36 -12.12
CA PHE A 369 -42.48 -36.73 -10.81
C PHE A 369 -42.92 -35.27 -10.87
N LYS A 370 -43.43 -34.70 -9.78
CA LYS A 370 -43.82 -33.33 -9.65
C LYS A 370 -43.50 -32.79 -8.25
N ASN A 371 -42.63 -31.82 -8.16
CA ASN A 371 -42.16 -31.22 -6.89
C ASN A 371 -41.77 -32.27 -5.86
N ASP A 372 -40.78 -33.12 -6.23
CA ASP A 372 -40.22 -34.24 -5.48
C ASP A 372 -41.16 -35.43 -5.21
N LYS A 373 -42.43 -35.38 -5.63
CA LYS A 373 -43.42 -36.40 -5.39
C LYS A 373 -43.64 -37.26 -6.64
N GLU A 374 -43.88 -38.54 -6.48
CA GLU A 374 -44.35 -39.44 -7.52
C GLU A 374 -45.74 -38.92 -7.96
N TRP A 375 -45.88 -38.56 -9.26
CA TRP A 375 -47.12 -37.99 -9.81
C TRP A 375 -47.87 -38.96 -10.68
N ASN A 376 -47.23 -39.49 -11.73
CA ASN A 376 -47.78 -40.50 -12.62
C ASN A 376 -46.69 -41.60 -12.77
N THR A 377 -46.57 -42.53 -11.84
CA THR A 377 -45.51 -43.53 -11.80
C THR A 377 -46.03 -44.96 -11.68
N LYS A 378 -45.25 -45.94 -12.18
CA LYS A 378 -45.40 -47.35 -11.85
C LYS A 378 -44.43 -47.68 -10.72
N TYR A 379 -44.89 -48.51 -9.79
CA TYR A 379 -44.06 -48.99 -8.67
C TYR A 379 -43.70 -50.45 -8.88
N TYR A 380 -42.41 -50.78 -8.75
CA TYR A 380 -41.83 -52.12 -8.94
C TYR A 380 -41.14 -52.61 -7.67
N ASP A 381 -41.20 -53.91 -7.40
CA ASP A 381 -40.37 -54.53 -6.38
C ASP A 381 -38.92 -54.67 -6.84
N LYS A 382 -38.02 -55.17 -5.98
CA LYS A 382 -36.61 -55.41 -6.28
C LYS A 382 -36.35 -56.38 -7.43
N ASN A 383 -37.31 -57.27 -7.73
CA ASN A 383 -37.25 -58.27 -8.80
C ASN A 383 -37.79 -57.73 -10.12
N GLY A 384 -38.36 -56.54 -10.15
CA GLY A 384 -38.93 -55.92 -11.33
C GLY A 384 -40.41 -56.18 -11.53
N ASN A 385 -41.12 -56.78 -10.59
CA ASN A 385 -42.55 -57.03 -10.66
C ASN A 385 -43.33 -55.73 -10.40
N ILE A 386 -44.37 -55.44 -11.15
CA ILE A 386 -45.27 -54.27 -10.95
C ILE A 386 -46.11 -54.52 -9.69
N MET A 387 -45.97 -53.65 -8.68
CA MET A 387 -46.67 -53.71 -7.42
C MET A 387 -47.85 -52.72 -7.37
N GLY A 388 -47.95 -51.79 -8.31
CA GLY A 388 -48.99 -50.79 -8.37
C GLY A 388 -48.65 -49.59 -9.21
N LYS A 389 -49.48 -48.57 -9.18
CA LYS A 389 -49.29 -47.29 -9.88
C LYS A 389 -49.74 -46.13 -9.00
N ILE A 390 -49.15 -44.96 -9.25
CA ILE A 390 -49.59 -43.67 -8.70
C ILE A 390 -50.12 -42.87 -9.92
N VAL A 391 -51.34 -42.29 -9.76
CA VAL A 391 -51.98 -41.47 -10.80
C VAL A 391 -52.40 -40.16 -10.15
N ASN A 392 -51.88 -39.03 -10.69
CA ASN A 392 -52.11 -37.69 -10.12
C ASN A 392 -51.74 -37.61 -8.62
N GLY A 393 -50.68 -38.27 -8.22
CA GLY A 393 -50.18 -38.30 -6.84
C GLY A 393 -50.98 -39.26 -5.89
N VAL A 394 -51.94 -40.02 -6.40
CA VAL A 394 -52.77 -40.94 -5.59
C VAL A 394 -52.41 -42.36 -5.94
N LYS A 395 -52.06 -43.16 -4.89
CA LYS A 395 -51.77 -44.59 -5.06
C LYS A 395 -53.03 -45.38 -5.42
N GLN A 396 -52.96 -46.22 -6.44
CA GLN A 396 -54.01 -47.10 -6.93
C GLN A 396 -53.59 -48.56 -6.87
#